data_ce04248a90e0daa70e051da189475536
#
_entry.id   ce04248a90e0daa70e051da189475536
#
_cell.length_a   1.000
_cell.length_b   1.000
_cell.length_c   1.000
_cell.angle_alpha   90.00
_cell.angle_beta   90.00
_cell.angle_gamma   90.00
#
_symmetry.space_group_name_H-M   'P 1'
#
loop_
_entity.id
_entity.type
_entity.pdbx_description
1 polymer ?
#
loop_
_entity_poly.entity_id
_entity_poly.type
_entity_poly.pdbx_seq_one_letter_code
_entity_poly.pdbx_strand_id
1 'polypeptide(L)'
;MKFNYGIDQLTVDIVINIANGTLVAVVNEEAISKVTDCRSKVEKMASSNKAVYGINTGFGPLCDVQISATETNKLQENLLITHAVGVGNPIDKEISKIMLICKVHALCQGFSGIRMEVIERILFFIENNLLPVVPEQGSVGASGDLAPLSHLFLPLIGEGDFWVDNHIVPAKEVLTKHGLKPLVLEAKEGLALINGTQFILAHTIVGLKKME
;
A
#
# COMPACT_ATOMS: atom_id res chain seq x y z
N MET A 1 -16.86 3.27 -19.89
CA MET A 1 -17.25 3.44 -18.46
C MET A 1 -15.95 3.45 -17.66
N LYS A 2 -15.79 4.30 -16.63
CA LYS A 2 -14.61 4.32 -15.76
C LYS A 2 -15.05 3.86 -14.39
N PHE A 3 -14.19 3.12 -13.70
CA PHE A 3 -14.39 2.73 -12.31
C PHE A 3 -13.80 3.79 -11.38
N ASN A 4 -14.52 4.19 -10.32
CA ASN A 4 -14.05 5.18 -9.36
C ASN A 4 -13.58 4.49 -8.08
N TYR A 5 -12.27 4.50 -7.84
CA TYR A 5 -11.68 3.95 -6.61
C TYR A 5 -12.28 4.60 -5.36
N GLY A 6 -12.60 3.78 -4.36
CA GLY A 6 -13.16 4.21 -3.08
C GLY A 6 -14.63 4.63 -3.10
N ILE A 7 -15.28 4.64 -4.28
CA ILE A 7 -16.67 5.05 -4.48
C ILE A 7 -17.52 3.91 -5.03
N ASP A 8 -17.13 3.35 -6.18
CA ASP A 8 -17.90 2.29 -6.83
C ASP A 8 -17.70 0.95 -6.11
N GLN A 9 -18.66 0.04 -6.22
CA GLN A 9 -18.54 -1.29 -5.62
C GLN A 9 -17.51 -2.13 -6.39
N LEU A 10 -16.46 -2.57 -5.70
CA LEU A 10 -15.41 -3.42 -6.27
C LEU A 10 -15.86 -4.89 -6.23
N THR A 11 -16.00 -5.50 -7.40
CA THR A 11 -16.30 -6.94 -7.55
C THR A 11 -15.10 -7.69 -8.14
N VAL A 12 -15.14 -9.02 -8.09
CA VAL A 12 -14.07 -9.88 -8.66
C VAL A 12 -13.82 -9.54 -10.12
N ASP A 13 -14.88 -9.47 -10.95
CA ASP A 13 -14.75 -9.16 -12.38
C ASP A 13 -14.17 -7.75 -12.62
N ILE A 14 -14.56 -6.77 -11.82
CA ILE A 14 -14.03 -5.41 -11.92
C ILE A 14 -12.53 -5.40 -11.61
N VAL A 15 -12.10 -6.08 -10.54
CA VAL A 15 -10.67 -6.20 -10.20
C VAL A 15 -9.88 -6.82 -11.34
N ILE A 16 -10.35 -7.93 -11.89
CA ILE A 16 -9.71 -8.62 -13.02
C ILE A 16 -9.66 -7.73 -14.26
N ASN A 17 -10.75 -7.03 -14.59
CA ASN A 17 -10.80 -6.11 -15.73
C ASN A 17 -9.84 -4.93 -15.57
N ILE A 18 -9.67 -4.39 -14.36
CA ILE A 18 -8.67 -3.35 -14.08
C ILE A 18 -7.25 -3.94 -14.22
N ALA A 19 -7.00 -5.11 -13.64
CA ALA A 19 -5.70 -5.77 -13.70
C ALA A 19 -5.26 -6.07 -15.15
N ASN A 20 -6.19 -6.49 -16.01
CA ASN A 20 -5.96 -6.78 -17.41
C ASN A 20 -5.98 -5.53 -18.33
N GLY A 21 -6.27 -4.34 -17.78
CA GLY A 21 -6.33 -3.09 -18.54
C GLY A 21 -7.56 -2.93 -19.44
N THR A 22 -8.59 -3.79 -19.31
CA THR A 22 -9.84 -3.70 -20.05
C THR A 22 -10.82 -2.69 -19.45
N LEU A 23 -10.63 -2.33 -18.19
CA LEU A 23 -11.40 -1.31 -17.48
C LEU A 23 -10.44 -0.25 -16.91
N VAL A 24 -10.68 1.00 -17.26
CA VAL A 24 -9.93 2.15 -16.70
C VAL A 24 -10.50 2.48 -15.33
N ALA A 25 -9.64 2.55 -14.32
CA ALA A 25 -9.99 2.98 -12.97
C ALA A 25 -9.33 4.32 -12.65
N VAL A 26 -10.05 5.19 -11.95
CA VAL A 26 -9.62 6.56 -11.62
C VAL A 26 -9.95 6.90 -10.18
N VAL A 27 -9.25 7.88 -9.61
CA VAL A 27 -9.63 8.54 -8.37
C VAL A 27 -10.34 9.84 -8.72
N ASN A 28 -11.61 9.95 -8.38
CA ASN A 28 -12.42 11.13 -8.65
C ASN A 28 -12.31 12.17 -7.52
N GLU A 29 -12.88 13.36 -7.75
CA GLU A 29 -12.84 14.46 -6.77
C GLU A 29 -13.47 14.11 -5.42
N GLU A 30 -14.51 13.28 -5.40
CA GLU A 30 -15.14 12.82 -4.15
C GLU A 30 -14.19 11.97 -3.32
N ALA A 31 -13.49 11.03 -3.93
CA ALA A 31 -12.49 10.20 -3.26
C ALA A 31 -11.29 11.05 -2.79
N ILE A 32 -10.82 11.99 -3.61
CA ILE A 32 -9.74 12.94 -3.24
C ILE A 32 -10.15 13.74 -2.01
N SER A 33 -11.36 14.28 -1.98
CA SER A 33 -11.88 15.04 -0.83
C SER A 33 -11.89 14.18 0.44
N LYS A 34 -12.42 12.95 0.38
CA LYS A 34 -12.46 12.03 1.53
C LYS A 34 -11.06 11.73 2.08
N VAL A 35 -10.11 11.46 1.19
CA VAL A 35 -8.71 11.17 1.57
C VAL A 35 -8.05 12.40 2.22
N THR A 36 -8.20 13.57 1.59
CA THR A 36 -7.61 14.83 2.07
C THR A 36 -8.18 15.25 3.42
N ASP A 37 -9.50 15.14 3.60
CA ASP A 37 -10.17 15.44 4.88
C ASP A 37 -9.69 14.52 6.02
N CYS A 38 -9.53 13.22 5.72
CA CYS A 38 -9.00 12.28 6.69
C CYS A 38 -7.52 12.58 7.01
N ARG A 39 -6.71 12.89 6.00
CA ARG A 39 -5.31 13.27 6.17
C ARG A 39 -5.16 14.51 7.06
N SER A 40 -5.94 15.57 6.81
CA SER A 40 -5.92 16.79 7.63
C SER A 40 -6.22 16.51 9.11
N LYS A 41 -7.09 15.54 9.42
CA LYS A 41 -7.36 15.13 10.80
C LYS A 41 -6.14 14.44 11.41
N VAL A 42 -5.47 13.54 10.66
CA VAL A 42 -4.24 12.87 11.13
C VAL A 42 -3.13 13.87 11.40
N GLU A 43 -2.92 14.86 10.54
CA GLU A 43 -1.92 15.91 10.72
C GLU A 43 -2.16 16.74 11.98
N LYS A 44 -3.43 17.11 12.24
CA LYS A 44 -3.82 17.80 13.48
C LYS A 44 -3.55 16.95 14.71
N MET A 45 -3.80 15.63 14.65
CA MET A 45 -3.50 14.71 15.73
C MET A 45 -1.99 14.54 15.92
N ALA A 46 -1.24 14.41 14.83
CA ALA A 46 0.22 14.25 14.85
C ALA A 46 0.92 15.46 15.48
N SER A 47 0.42 16.67 15.22
CA SER A 47 0.97 17.91 15.78
C SER A 47 0.46 18.23 17.19
N SER A 48 -0.46 17.43 17.73
CA SER A 48 -1.01 17.66 19.08
C SER A 48 -0.08 17.12 20.16
N ASN A 49 -0.22 17.68 21.38
CA ASN A 49 0.50 17.18 22.57
C ASN A 49 -0.14 15.92 23.18
N LYS A 50 -1.13 15.34 22.53
CA LYS A 50 -1.81 14.14 23.01
C LYS A 50 -1.25 12.92 22.26
N ALA A 51 -0.84 11.90 23.01
CA ALA A 51 -0.43 10.62 22.45
C ALA A 51 -1.63 9.96 21.74
N VAL A 52 -1.48 9.68 20.45
CA VAL A 52 -2.48 8.99 19.62
C VAL A 52 -1.81 7.80 18.95
N TYR A 53 -2.23 6.60 19.32
CA TYR A 53 -1.64 5.35 18.84
C TYR A 53 -1.56 5.28 17.32
N GLY A 54 -0.39 4.92 16.82
CA GLY A 54 -0.12 4.75 15.39
C GLY A 54 -0.03 6.06 14.60
N ILE A 55 -0.14 7.21 15.26
CA ILE A 55 -0.01 8.54 14.64
C ILE A 55 1.28 9.23 15.12
N ASN A 56 1.38 9.50 16.41
CA ASN A 56 2.54 10.18 17.03
C ASN A 56 3.10 9.41 18.23
N THR A 57 2.91 8.11 18.29
CA THR A 57 3.47 7.21 19.30
C THR A 57 4.26 6.08 18.64
N GLY A 58 5.05 5.37 19.44
CA GLY A 58 5.58 4.06 19.08
C GLY A 58 4.49 3.00 18.99
N PHE A 59 4.88 1.75 18.69
CA PHE A 59 4.00 0.60 18.59
C PHE A 59 4.23 -0.39 19.72
N GLY A 60 3.24 -1.25 20.00
CA GLY A 60 3.33 -2.27 21.03
C GLY A 60 3.58 -1.65 22.42
N PRO A 61 4.65 -2.04 23.14
CA PRO A 61 4.96 -1.51 24.46
C PRO A 61 5.22 0.00 24.52
N LEU A 62 5.46 0.64 23.37
CA LEU A 62 5.73 2.07 23.24
C LEU A 62 4.49 2.87 22.80
N CYS A 63 3.31 2.31 22.91
CA CYS A 63 2.05 2.92 22.43
C CYS A 63 1.69 4.24 23.12
N ASP A 64 2.19 4.49 24.33
CA ASP A 64 1.96 5.71 25.12
C ASP A 64 3.14 6.71 25.05
N VAL A 65 4.23 6.32 24.37
CA VAL A 65 5.42 7.17 24.23
C VAL A 65 5.28 8.05 22.98
N GLN A 66 5.10 9.35 23.21
CA GLN A 66 5.06 10.34 22.15
C GLN A 66 6.45 10.52 21.53
N ILE A 67 6.49 10.59 20.20
CA ILE A 67 7.71 10.73 19.41
C ILE A 67 7.68 12.03 18.59
N SER A 68 8.86 12.57 18.27
CA SER A 68 8.99 13.78 17.46
C SER A 68 8.58 13.53 16.01
N ALA A 69 8.27 14.59 15.25
CA ALA A 69 7.88 14.47 13.84
C ALA A 69 8.95 13.77 12.99
N THR A 70 10.24 14.08 13.22
CA THR A 70 11.36 13.44 12.50
C THR A 70 11.51 11.96 12.83
N GLU A 71 11.30 11.59 14.08
CA GLU A 71 11.29 10.20 14.53
C GLU A 71 10.05 9.45 14.02
N THR A 72 8.93 10.16 13.87
CA THR A 72 7.70 9.58 13.30
C THR A 72 7.92 9.12 11.86
N ASN A 73 8.57 9.90 11.01
CA ASN A 73 8.88 9.51 9.64
C ASN A 73 9.77 8.26 9.60
N LYS A 74 10.84 8.26 10.42
CA LYS A 74 11.73 7.10 10.53
C LYS A 74 11.01 5.86 11.06
N LEU A 75 10.06 6.04 11.98
CA LEU A 75 9.25 4.95 12.50
C LEU A 75 8.36 4.34 11.41
N GLN A 76 7.73 5.17 10.55
CA GLN A 76 6.89 4.67 9.44
C GLN A 76 7.72 3.89 8.41
N GLU A 77 8.92 4.37 8.09
CA GLU A 77 9.87 3.66 7.22
C GLU A 77 10.31 2.34 7.85
N ASN A 78 10.75 2.37 9.11
CA ASN A 78 11.17 1.19 9.85
C ASN A 78 10.03 0.15 9.97
N LEU A 79 8.78 0.61 10.06
CA LEU A 79 7.62 -0.28 10.13
C LEU A 79 7.52 -1.16 8.86
N LEU A 80 7.75 -0.60 7.68
CA LEU A 80 7.81 -1.39 6.45
C LEU A 80 9.01 -2.34 6.47
N ILE A 81 10.19 -1.84 6.77
CA ILE A 81 11.43 -2.62 6.72
C ILE A 81 11.38 -3.81 7.69
N THR A 82 10.97 -3.57 8.93
CA THR A 82 10.98 -4.62 9.97
C THR A 82 9.88 -5.67 9.82
N HIS A 83 8.82 -5.36 9.09
CA HIS A 83 7.74 -6.32 8.80
C HIS A 83 7.93 -7.05 7.46
N ALA A 84 8.91 -6.67 6.64
CA ALA A 84 9.23 -7.34 5.39
C ALA A 84 10.06 -8.61 5.65
N VAL A 85 9.46 -9.57 6.33
CA VAL A 85 10.08 -10.83 6.77
C VAL A 85 9.55 -12.05 6.01
N GLY A 86 8.92 -11.84 4.87
CA GLY A 86 8.44 -12.91 4.00
C GLY A 86 9.58 -13.72 3.41
N VAL A 87 9.33 -15.00 3.16
CA VAL A 87 10.28 -15.96 2.60
C VAL A 87 9.66 -16.81 1.49
N GLY A 88 10.45 -17.60 0.82
CA GLY A 88 10.01 -18.46 -0.28
C GLY A 88 10.10 -17.79 -1.64
N ASN A 89 9.44 -18.40 -2.63
CA ASN A 89 9.43 -17.87 -3.99
C ASN A 89 8.54 -16.62 -4.09
N PRO A 90 8.79 -15.74 -5.06
CA PRO A 90 7.85 -14.65 -5.35
C PRO A 90 6.49 -15.19 -5.80
N ILE A 91 5.41 -14.52 -5.35
CA ILE A 91 4.06 -14.75 -5.89
C ILE A 91 3.95 -14.32 -7.34
N ASP A 92 2.89 -14.79 -8.02
CA ASP A 92 2.59 -14.36 -9.38
C ASP A 92 2.38 -12.84 -9.45
N LYS A 93 2.88 -12.22 -10.53
CA LYS A 93 2.78 -10.77 -10.79
C LYS A 93 1.34 -10.28 -10.78
N GLU A 94 0.41 -11.09 -11.30
CA GLU A 94 -1.02 -10.79 -11.30
C GLU A 94 -1.54 -10.59 -9.89
N ILE A 95 -1.12 -11.43 -8.94
CA ILE A 95 -1.52 -11.34 -7.53
C ILE A 95 -1.00 -10.03 -6.93
N SER A 96 0.29 -9.67 -7.15
CA SER A 96 0.84 -8.38 -6.71
C SER A 96 0.06 -7.19 -7.27
N LYS A 97 -0.33 -7.24 -8.55
CA LYS A 97 -1.14 -6.19 -9.18
C LYS A 97 -2.53 -6.07 -8.56
N ILE A 98 -3.19 -7.19 -8.31
CA ILE A 98 -4.50 -7.23 -7.65
C ILE A 98 -4.40 -6.69 -6.22
N MET A 99 -3.34 -7.03 -5.48
CA MET A 99 -3.09 -6.46 -4.14
C MET A 99 -3.02 -4.93 -4.18
N LEU A 100 -2.27 -4.35 -5.14
CA LEU A 100 -2.18 -2.90 -5.33
C LEU A 100 -3.56 -2.28 -5.62
N ILE A 101 -4.33 -2.87 -6.55
CA ILE A 101 -5.68 -2.40 -6.93
C ILE A 101 -6.61 -2.40 -5.72
N CYS A 102 -6.69 -3.51 -4.99
CA CYS A 102 -7.52 -3.63 -3.80
C CYS A 102 -7.08 -2.64 -2.70
N LYS A 103 -5.77 -2.40 -2.57
CA LYS A 103 -5.25 -1.44 -1.59
C LYS A 103 -5.61 -0.01 -1.95
N VAL A 104 -5.43 0.40 -3.20
CA VAL A 104 -5.84 1.74 -3.67
C VAL A 104 -7.33 1.95 -3.40
N HIS A 105 -8.16 0.96 -3.73
CA HIS A 105 -9.60 1.06 -3.47
C HIS A 105 -9.91 1.29 -1.98
N ALA A 106 -9.25 0.54 -1.09
CA ALA A 106 -9.43 0.69 0.35
C ALA A 106 -8.93 2.06 0.86
N LEU A 107 -7.78 2.54 0.38
CA LEU A 107 -7.22 3.83 0.77
C LEU A 107 -8.10 5.01 0.31
N CYS A 108 -8.66 4.93 -0.89
CA CYS A 108 -9.53 5.95 -1.48
C CYS A 108 -10.88 6.10 -0.76
N GLN A 109 -11.25 5.18 0.13
CA GLN A 109 -12.44 5.35 0.98
C GLN A 109 -12.27 6.46 2.04
N GLY A 110 -11.04 6.96 2.26
CA GLY A 110 -10.79 8.11 3.12
C GLY A 110 -10.78 7.81 4.64
N PHE A 111 -10.44 6.58 5.06
CA PHE A 111 -10.34 6.21 6.48
C PHE A 111 -8.91 6.02 6.99
N SER A 112 -7.94 5.97 6.09
CA SER A 112 -6.57 5.58 6.43
C SER A 112 -5.67 6.73 6.85
N GLY A 113 -6.02 7.99 6.49
CA GLY A 113 -5.22 9.18 6.79
C GLY A 113 -3.90 9.27 6.03
N ILE A 114 -3.84 8.65 4.86
CA ILE A 114 -2.69 8.66 3.95
C ILE A 114 -2.75 9.90 3.04
N ARG A 115 -1.59 10.39 2.56
CA ARG A 115 -1.53 11.46 1.57
C ARG A 115 -1.91 10.97 0.17
N MET A 116 -2.46 11.87 -0.65
CA MET A 116 -2.76 11.58 -2.06
C MET A 116 -1.50 11.19 -2.84
N GLU A 117 -0.36 11.84 -2.57
CA GLU A 117 0.93 11.53 -3.21
C GLU A 117 1.30 10.03 -3.13
N VAL A 118 1.00 9.37 -2.00
CA VAL A 118 1.27 7.93 -1.84
C VAL A 118 0.32 7.10 -2.70
N ILE A 119 -0.97 7.47 -2.75
CA ILE A 119 -1.96 6.82 -3.62
C ILE A 119 -1.58 6.99 -5.09
N GLU A 120 -1.20 8.20 -5.51
CA GLU A 120 -0.76 8.51 -6.87
C GLU A 120 0.48 7.69 -7.27
N ARG A 121 1.43 7.50 -6.33
CA ARG A 121 2.59 6.65 -6.57
C ARG A 121 2.21 5.19 -6.77
N ILE A 122 1.25 4.67 -6.00
CA ILE A 122 0.75 3.30 -6.18
C ILE A 122 0.01 3.17 -7.51
N LEU A 123 -0.80 4.15 -7.88
CA LEU A 123 -1.46 4.20 -9.20
C LEU A 123 -0.43 4.20 -10.33
N PHE A 124 0.63 5.00 -10.21
CA PHE A 124 1.72 4.99 -11.18
C PHE A 124 2.34 3.59 -11.32
N PHE A 125 2.52 2.84 -10.23
CA PHE A 125 3.01 1.47 -10.30
C PHE A 125 2.05 0.56 -11.08
N ILE A 126 0.73 0.66 -10.82
CA ILE A 126 -0.29 -0.13 -11.51
C ILE A 126 -0.31 0.19 -13.01
N GLU A 127 -0.33 1.47 -13.37
CA GLU A 127 -0.45 1.96 -14.76
C GLU A 127 0.78 1.62 -15.59
N ASN A 128 1.98 1.66 -14.99
CA ASN A 128 3.24 1.33 -15.67
C ASN A 128 3.66 -0.13 -15.51
N ASN A 129 2.78 -0.95 -14.92
CA ASN A 129 3.03 -2.38 -14.66
C ASN A 129 4.32 -2.63 -13.87
N LEU A 130 4.68 -1.71 -12.97
CA LEU A 130 5.75 -1.85 -12.01
C LEU A 130 5.23 -2.66 -10.82
N LEU A 131 5.44 -3.96 -10.85
CA LEU A 131 4.86 -4.88 -9.88
C LEU A 131 5.89 -5.26 -8.84
N PRO A 132 5.66 -4.93 -7.54
CA PRO A 132 6.56 -5.31 -6.46
C PRO A 132 6.71 -6.82 -6.32
N VAL A 133 7.91 -7.26 -5.97
CA VAL A 133 8.21 -8.65 -5.65
C VAL A 133 7.78 -8.93 -4.21
N VAL A 134 6.85 -9.87 -4.06
CA VAL A 134 6.31 -10.26 -2.75
C VAL A 134 6.55 -11.76 -2.56
N PRO A 135 7.21 -12.21 -1.46
CA PRO A 135 7.37 -13.62 -1.14
C PRO A 135 6.05 -14.31 -0.85
N GLU A 136 5.96 -15.60 -1.18
CA GLU A 136 4.74 -16.41 -1.01
C GLU A 136 4.39 -16.75 0.44
N GLN A 137 5.38 -16.72 1.36
CA GLN A 137 5.22 -17.09 2.76
C GLN A 137 5.49 -15.89 3.66
N GLY A 138 4.60 -15.59 4.58
CA GLY A 138 4.76 -14.46 5.52
C GLY A 138 3.46 -13.95 6.13
N SER A 139 2.30 -14.22 5.50
CA SER A 139 1.02 -13.90 6.10
C SER A 139 0.70 -14.86 7.24
N VAL A 140 0.36 -14.32 8.41
CA VAL A 140 -0.14 -15.09 9.56
C VAL A 140 -1.67 -15.07 9.60
N GLY A 141 -2.31 -14.09 8.95
CA GLY A 141 -3.75 -13.98 8.81
C GLY A 141 -4.52 -13.56 10.07
N ALA A 142 -3.85 -13.47 11.22
CA ALA A 142 -4.52 -13.20 12.51
C ALA A 142 -5.00 -11.74 12.65
N SER A 143 -4.24 -10.76 12.12
CA SER A 143 -4.55 -9.32 12.17
C SER A 143 -4.34 -8.63 10.81
N GLY A 144 -4.27 -9.40 9.74
CA GLY A 144 -3.99 -8.94 8.39
C GLY A 144 -2.68 -9.50 7.84
N ASP A 145 -2.32 -9.03 6.66
CA ASP A 145 -1.21 -9.53 5.85
C ASP A 145 0.04 -8.64 5.99
N LEU A 146 0.48 -8.34 7.21
CA LEU A 146 1.53 -7.34 7.48
C LEU A 146 2.81 -7.58 6.67
N ALA A 147 3.37 -8.78 6.69
CA ALA A 147 4.62 -9.08 6.00
C ALA A 147 4.48 -9.00 4.46
N PRO A 148 3.49 -9.64 3.80
CA PRO A 148 3.30 -9.46 2.36
C PRO A 148 3.04 -8.01 1.95
N LEU A 149 2.25 -7.26 2.72
CA LEU A 149 1.99 -5.84 2.44
C LEU A 149 3.24 -4.98 2.66
N SER A 150 4.10 -5.33 3.62
CA SER A 150 5.39 -4.66 3.76
C SER A 150 6.24 -4.82 2.51
N HIS A 151 6.42 -6.04 2.02
CA HIS A 151 7.14 -6.28 0.76
C HIS A 151 6.50 -5.54 -0.43
N LEU A 152 5.15 -5.51 -0.51
CA LEU A 152 4.43 -4.80 -1.57
C LEU A 152 4.75 -3.30 -1.59
N PHE A 153 5.02 -2.69 -0.43
CA PHE A 153 5.20 -1.24 -0.32
C PHE A 153 6.63 -0.78 -0.02
N LEU A 154 7.60 -1.70 0.18
CA LEU A 154 9.03 -1.34 0.21
C LEU A 154 9.46 -0.46 -0.97
N PRO A 155 9.01 -0.72 -2.22
CA PRO A 155 9.40 0.10 -3.36
C PRO A 155 9.00 1.58 -3.27
N LEU A 156 7.99 1.94 -2.48
CA LEU A 156 7.64 3.34 -2.26
C LEU A 156 8.78 4.13 -1.62
N ILE A 157 9.53 3.49 -0.72
CA ILE A 157 10.68 4.08 0.00
C ILE A 157 12.03 3.75 -0.64
N GLY A 158 12.03 3.13 -1.83
CA GLY A 158 13.25 2.78 -2.58
C GLY A 158 13.92 1.48 -2.15
N GLU A 159 13.28 0.70 -1.28
CA GLU A 159 13.73 -0.62 -0.84
C GLU A 159 12.98 -1.73 -1.58
N GLY A 160 13.41 -2.98 -1.44
CA GLY A 160 12.81 -4.12 -2.13
C GLY A 160 13.01 -4.10 -3.63
N ASP A 161 12.17 -4.82 -4.35
CA ASP A 161 12.38 -5.12 -5.76
C ASP A 161 11.09 -5.01 -6.58
N PHE A 162 11.25 -4.81 -7.89
CA PHE A 162 10.19 -4.90 -8.90
C PHE A 162 10.45 -6.01 -9.90
N TRP A 163 9.39 -6.53 -10.47
CA TRP A 163 9.44 -7.28 -11.70
C TRP A 163 9.60 -6.34 -12.90
N VAL A 164 10.67 -6.53 -13.70
CA VAL A 164 10.91 -5.85 -14.97
C VAL A 164 11.26 -6.92 -16.01
N ASP A 165 10.46 -7.09 -17.04
CA ASP A 165 10.70 -8.06 -18.14
C ASP A 165 11.08 -9.47 -17.64
N ASN A 166 10.37 -9.99 -16.64
CA ASN A 166 10.61 -11.27 -15.98
C ASN A 166 11.89 -11.36 -15.13
N HIS A 167 12.60 -10.26 -14.94
CA HIS A 167 13.73 -10.15 -14.02
C HIS A 167 13.35 -9.41 -12.75
N ILE A 168 14.02 -9.74 -11.66
CA ILE A 168 13.91 -9.03 -10.38
C ILE A 168 14.97 -7.92 -10.39
N VAL A 169 14.52 -6.67 -10.23
CA VAL A 169 15.37 -5.48 -10.29
C VAL A 169 15.14 -4.64 -9.03
N PRO A 170 16.22 -4.15 -8.37
CA PRO A 170 16.09 -3.30 -7.19
C PRO A 170 15.20 -2.09 -7.42
N ALA A 171 14.32 -1.80 -6.47
CA ALA A 171 13.35 -0.71 -6.59
C ALA A 171 14.01 0.64 -6.84
N LYS A 172 15.15 0.91 -6.21
CA LYS A 172 15.92 2.14 -6.37
C LYS A 172 16.35 2.38 -7.83
N GLU A 173 16.74 1.34 -8.55
CA GLU A 173 17.13 1.42 -9.97
C GLU A 173 15.92 1.74 -10.84
N VAL A 174 14.79 1.04 -10.60
CA VAL A 174 13.56 1.22 -11.35
C VAL A 174 13.01 2.64 -11.13
N LEU A 175 12.95 3.11 -9.88
CA LEU A 175 12.51 4.47 -9.56
C LEU A 175 13.39 5.50 -10.27
N THR A 176 14.71 5.34 -10.22
CA THR A 176 15.65 6.26 -10.89
C THR A 176 15.41 6.31 -12.40
N LYS A 177 15.19 5.16 -13.05
CA LYS A 177 14.89 5.06 -14.48
C LYS A 177 13.61 5.82 -14.86
N HIS A 178 12.63 5.86 -13.97
CA HIS A 178 11.37 6.60 -14.16
C HIS A 178 11.43 8.06 -13.64
N GLY A 179 12.60 8.55 -13.22
CA GLY A 179 12.75 9.91 -12.70
C GLY A 179 12.07 10.13 -11.34
N LEU A 180 11.78 9.05 -10.61
CA LEU A 180 11.10 9.08 -9.33
C LEU A 180 12.11 9.01 -8.17
N LYS A 181 11.81 9.77 -7.11
CA LYS A 181 12.54 9.64 -5.84
C LYS A 181 11.75 8.75 -4.88
N PRO A 182 12.44 8.03 -3.98
CA PRO A 182 11.79 7.39 -2.84
C PRO A 182 10.91 8.39 -2.07
N LEU A 183 9.75 7.94 -1.62
CA LEU A 183 8.89 8.75 -0.76
C LEU A 183 9.42 8.74 0.68
N VAL A 184 9.31 9.87 1.35
CA VAL A 184 9.43 9.94 2.80
C VAL A 184 8.04 9.76 3.38
N LEU A 185 7.83 8.69 4.11
CA LEU A 185 6.55 8.41 4.76
C LEU A 185 6.34 9.32 5.96
N GLU A 186 5.13 9.79 6.13
CA GLU A 186 4.71 10.62 7.24
C GLU A 186 3.84 9.86 8.24
N ALA A 187 3.44 10.54 9.31
CA ALA A 187 2.62 9.97 10.38
C ALA A 187 1.48 9.09 9.86
N LYS A 188 1.36 7.86 10.38
CA LYS A 188 0.35 6.85 10.07
C LYS A 188 0.47 6.18 8.68
N GLU A 189 1.31 6.67 7.76
CA GLU A 189 1.35 6.13 6.38
C GLU A 189 1.90 4.70 6.31
N GLY A 190 2.96 4.39 7.04
CA GLY A 190 3.47 3.02 7.12
C GLY A 190 2.40 2.06 7.64
N LEU A 191 1.71 2.43 8.74
CA LEU A 191 0.61 1.63 9.28
C LEU A 191 -0.54 1.50 8.29
N ALA A 192 -0.92 2.58 7.58
CA ALA A 192 -1.99 2.55 6.59
C ALA A 192 -1.67 1.59 5.42
N LEU A 193 -0.41 1.49 5.05
CA LEU A 193 0.07 0.63 3.97
C LEU A 193 0.04 -0.86 4.35
N ILE A 194 0.59 -1.22 5.52
CA ILE A 194 0.72 -2.63 5.90
C ILE A 194 -0.53 -3.23 6.55
N ASN A 195 -1.43 -2.41 7.08
CA ASN A 195 -2.63 -2.90 7.74
C ASN A 195 -3.72 -3.21 6.71
N GLY A 196 -4.06 -4.47 6.57
CA GLY A 196 -5.09 -4.95 5.64
C GLY A 196 -4.95 -6.43 5.29
N THR A 197 -5.84 -6.92 4.43
CA THR A 197 -5.97 -8.33 4.04
C THR A 197 -5.85 -8.53 2.52
N GLN A 198 -5.11 -7.64 1.84
CA GLN A 198 -5.07 -7.64 0.38
C GLN A 198 -4.34 -8.85 -0.20
N PHE A 199 -3.42 -9.46 0.54
CA PHE A 199 -2.74 -10.68 0.10
C PHE A 199 -3.72 -11.86 0.05
N ILE A 200 -4.43 -12.14 1.14
CA ILE A 200 -5.45 -13.19 1.20
C ILE A 200 -6.54 -12.92 0.16
N LEU A 201 -7.01 -11.66 0.06
CA LEU A 201 -8.05 -11.27 -0.88
C LEU A 201 -7.61 -11.50 -2.33
N ALA A 202 -6.40 -11.11 -2.71
CA ALA A 202 -5.89 -11.28 -4.07
C ALA A 202 -5.77 -12.77 -4.45
N HIS A 203 -5.25 -13.60 -3.56
CA HIS A 203 -5.21 -15.06 -3.77
C HIS A 203 -6.61 -15.65 -3.91
N THR A 204 -7.57 -15.19 -3.12
CA THR A 204 -8.98 -15.63 -3.22
C THR A 204 -9.60 -15.25 -4.57
N ILE A 205 -9.39 -14.01 -5.03
CA ILE A 205 -9.88 -13.52 -6.33
C ILE A 205 -9.35 -14.38 -7.47
N VAL A 206 -8.03 -14.60 -7.52
CA VAL A 206 -7.41 -15.45 -8.56
C VAL A 206 -7.85 -16.89 -8.45
N GLY A 207 -8.01 -17.43 -7.24
CA GLY A 207 -8.51 -18.78 -7.01
C GLY A 207 -9.95 -18.97 -7.50
N LEU A 208 -10.84 -18.04 -7.19
CA LEU A 208 -12.22 -18.05 -7.69
C LEU A 208 -12.27 -18.02 -9.21
N LYS A 209 -11.47 -17.13 -9.84
CA LYS A 209 -11.45 -17.02 -11.31
C LYS A 209 -10.93 -18.25 -12.02
N LYS A 210 -10.05 -19.02 -11.38
CA LYS A 210 -9.55 -20.31 -11.92
C LYS A 210 -10.56 -21.47 -11.79
N MET A 211 -11.59 -21.32 -10.94
CA MET A 211 -12.63 -22.32 -10.75
C MET A 211 -13.86 -22.13 -11.64
N GLU A 212 -14.05 -20.95 -12.21
CA GLU A 212 -15.07 -20.62 -13.23
C GLU A 212 -14.67 -21.15 -14.61
#